data_73cf788ffe01bc2503ff015bf0debe94
#
_entry.id   73cf788ffe01bc2503ff015bf0debe94
#
_cell.length_a   1.000
_cell.length_b   1.000
_cell.length_c   1.000
_cell.angle_alpha   90.00
_cell.angle_beta   90.00
_cell.angle_gamma   90.00
#
_symmetry.space_group_name_H-M   'P 1'
#
loop_
_entity.id
_entity.type
_entity.pdbx_description
1 polymer ?
#
loop_
_entity_poly.entity_id
_entity_poly.type
_entity_poly.pdbx_seq_one_letter_code
_entity_poly.pdbx_strand_id
1 'polypeptide(L)'
;MKISIIMLIFYCIAPAARFGWCTVLGTPYFLLQGGNTVELTRYSVIRDKNPREIVLLRGRGCAWKRCKFCDYHLDASRDEQDNLRVNREALAQVTGLFGRLEAINSGSFAELDESTIREIERVCREKRIRDLHIESHWIFRRTIPALRERFAAQGITLHVKIGVETFDADYRERVLDKGIDEIDPAKIAEQFDDCCLLFGLAGQTAEGMARDIETGLAHFDRVCVNIMVPNSTGVRPDDTVRAAFVREVYPRYKDDPRVDILLENTDFGVGELENE
;
A
#
# COMPACT_ATOMS: atom_id res chain seq x y z
N MET A 1 5.91 -5.09 29.06
CA MET A 1 5.53 -6.23 28.21
C MET A 1 4.61 -5.67 27.15
N LYS A 2 5.15 -5.26 26.00
CA LYS A 2 4.36 -4.80 24.84
C LYS A 2 4.05 -6.04 24.01
N ILE A 3 2.78 -6.37 23.89
CA ILE A 3 2.31 -7.43 23.01
C ILE A 3 2.23 -6.80 21.62
N SER A 4 3.18 -7.15 20.76
CA SER A 4 3.06 -6.92 19.33
C SER A 4 1.89 -7.75 18.80
N ILE A 5 0.85 -7.09 18.33
CA ILE A 5 -0.26 -7.76 17.66
C ILE A 5 0.21 -8.02 16.23
N ILE A 6 0.73 -9.20 16.02
CA ILE A 6 1.00 -9.76 14.70
C ILE A 6 -0.36 -10.03 14.06
N MET A 7 -0.65 -9.38 12.95
CA MET A 7 -1.79 -9.75 12.11
C MET A 7 -1.47 -11.09 11.43
N LEU A 8 -1.83 -12.17 12.12
CA LEU A 8 -1.85 -13.51 11.57
C LEU A 8 -2.97 -13.57 10.53
N ILE A 9 -2.63 -13.48 9.26
CA ILE A 9 -3.51 -13.94 8.18
C ILE A 9 -3.51 -15.45 8.24
N PHE A 10 -4.60 -16.01 8.76
CA PHE A 10 -4.71 -17.39 9.18
C PHE A 10 -4.71 -18.38 8.01
N TYR A 11 -3.95 -19.45 8.19
CA TYR A 11 -4.21 -20.73 7.55
C TYR A 11 -5.62 -21.21 7.87
N CYS A 12 -6.52 -21.23 6.91
CA CYS A 12 -7.73 -22.02 6.97
C CYS A 12 -7.61 -23.20 6.00
N ILE A 13 -7.15 -24.34 6.53
CA ILE A 13 -7.44 -25.63 5.93
C ILE A 13 -8.75 -26.10 6.58
N ALA A 14 -9.89 -25.73 5.99
CA ALA A 14 -11.17 -26.38 6.24
C ALA A 14 -12.20 -25.97 5.15
N PRO A 15 -13.15 -26.86 4.81
CA PRO A 15 -14.04 -26.64 3.68
C PRO A 15 -15.14 -25.63 4.02
N ALA A 16 -15.43 -24.74 3.03
CA ALA A 16 -16.66 -23.96 2.88
C ALA A 16 -17.29 -23.38 4.16
N ALA A 17 -16.69 -22.31 4.71
CA ALA A 17 -17.36 -21.49 5.71
C ALA A 17 -18.07 -20.30 5.04
N ARG A 18 -19.35 -20.10 5.35
CA ARG A 18 -20.13 -18.94 4.93
C ARG A 18 -19.62 -17.71 5.69
N PHE A 19 -19.19 -16.69 4.96
CA PHE A 19 -18.81 -15.40 5.54
C PHE A 19 -20.08 -14.61 5.91
N GLY A 20 -20.15 -14.15 7.14
CA GLY A 20 -21.18 -13.25 7.63
C GLY A 20 -20.56 -11.91 8.04
N TRP A 21 -21.20 -10.80 7.68
CA TRP A 21 -20.86 -9.47 8.17
C TRP A 21 -21.70 -9.19 9.43
N CYS A 22 -21.04 -8.72 10.47
CA CYS A 22 -21.71 -8.17 11.63
C CYS A 22 -21.16 -6.79 11.89
N THR A 23 -22.04 -5.80 12.00
CA THR A 23 -21.68 -4.46 12.45
C THR A 23 -22.03 -4.32 13.92
N VAL A 24 -21.03 -4.11 14.76
CA VAL A 24 -21.23 -3.71 16.16
C VAL A 24 -20.67 -2.31 16.30
N LEU A 25 -21.54 -1.36 16.66
CA LEU A 25 -21.19 0.05 16.85
C LEU A 25 -20.58 0.76 15.62
N GLY A 26 -20.99 0.34 14.40
CA GLY A 26 -20.66 1.06 13.16
C GLY A 26 -19.24 0.86 12.62
N THR A 27 -18.41 0.02 13.21
CA THR A 27 -17.13 -0.42 12.64
C THR A 27 -17.30 -1.74 11.89
N PRO A 28 -16.80 -1.87 10.66
CA PRO A 28 -16.82 -3.16 9.96
C PRO A 28 -15.77 -4.08 10.58
N TYR A 29 -16.23 -5.22 11.07
CA TYR A 29 -15.37 -6.27 11.60
C TYR A 29 -15.40 -7.48 10.68
N PHE A 30 -14.25 -8.09 10.44
CA PHE A 30 -14.16 -9.42 9.86
C PHE A 30 -14.47 -10.46 10.95
N LEU A 31 -15.59 -11.18 10.83
CA LEU A 31 -15.89 -12.30 11.71
C LEU A 31 -15.16 -13.56 11.21
N LEU A 32 -14.12 -13.95 11.91
CA LEU A 32 -13.68 -15.35 11.90
C LEU A 32 -14.60 -16.17 12.81
N GLN A 33 -14.98 -17.37 12.37
CA GLN A 33 -15.71 -18.29 13.24
C GLN A 33 -14.86 -18.57 14.51
N GLY A 34 -15.26 -17.95 15.62
CA GLY A 34 -14.52 -18.00 16.88
C GLY A 34 -14.62 -16.73 17.73
N GLY A 35 -15.28 -15.69 17.23
CA GLY A 35 -15.66 -14.52 18.06
C GLY A 35 -14.58 -13.46 18.33
N ASN A 36 -13.41 -13.52 17.69
CA ASN A 36 -12.43 -12.45 17.77
C ASN A 36 -12.56 -11.52 16.57
N THR A 37 -12.91 -10.27 16.82
CA THR A 37 -12.89 -9.18 15.84
C THR A 37 -11.48 -8.63 15.75
N VAL A 38 -10.88 -8.60 14.56
CA VAL A 38 -9.60 -7.93 14.33
C VAL A 38 -9.89 -6.51 13.89
N GLU A 39 -9.53 -5.54 14.71
CA GLU A 39 -9.61 -4.13 14.36
C GLU A 39 -8.39 -3.76 13.52
N LEU A 40 -8.60 -3.19 12.32
CA LEU A 40 -7.50 -2.72 11.48
C LEU A 40 -6.82 -1.52 12.13
N THR A 41 -5.51 -1.60 12.31
CA THR A 41 -4.71 -0.42 12.67
C THR A 41 -4.72 0.54 11.49
N ARG A 42 -5.12 1.81 11.72
CA ARG A 42 -5.26 2.80 10.64
C ARG A 42 -4.28 3.96 10.73
N TYR A 43 -3.36 3.92 11.68
CA TYR A 43 -2.32 4.92 11.85
C TYR A 43 -1.04 4.29 12.36
N SER A 44 0.09 4.71 11.77
CA SER A 44 1.42 4.29 12.21
C SER A 44 2.44 5.40 11.99
N VAL A 45 3.61 5.26 12.61
CA VAL A 45 4.73 6.21 12.52
C VAL A 45 5.99 5.46 12.13
N ILE A 46 6.51 5.76 10.96
CA ILE A 46 7.81 5.28 10.49
C ILE A 46 8.87 6.30 10.95
N ARG A 47 9.89 5.85 11.67
CA ARG A 47 10.90 6.73 12.27
C ARG A 47 12.27 6.63 11.64
N ASP A 48 12.64 5.46 11.21
CA ASP A 48 14.01 5.17 10.79
C ASP A 48 14.26 5.59 9.34
N LYS A 49 13.77 4.81 8.39
CA LYS A 49 13.97 5.07 6.98
C LYS A 49 12.78 5.84 6.40
N ASN A 50 13.04 6.95 5.73
CA ASN A 50 12.00 7.85 5.21
C ASN A 50 10.94 8.23 6.27
N PRO A 51 11.33 8.97 7.34
CA PRO A 51 10.43 9.26 8.48
C PRO A 51 9.14 9.93 8.03
N ARG A 52 8.00 9.34 8.42
CA ARG A 52 6.67 9.81 8.05
C ARG A 52 5.59 9.23 8.94
N GLU A 53 4.45 9.84 8.93
CA GLU A 53 3.23 9.27 9.48
C GLU A 53 2.44 8.63 8.35
N ILE A 54 1.78 7.50 8.60
CA ILE A 54 0.96 6.79 7.62
C ILE A 54 -0.45 6.66 8.16
N VAL A 55 -1.45 6.88 7.30
CA VAL A 55 -2.85 6.57 7.58
C VAL A 55 -3.40 5.62 6.53
N LEU A 56 -4.17 4.63 6.98
CA LEU A 56 -4.95 3.73 6.13
C LEU A 56 -6.40 4.22 6.08
N LEU A 57 -6.78 4.75 4.94
CA LEU A 57 -8.10 5.32 4.69
C LEU A 57 -8.99 4.30 3.99
N ARG A 58 -10.28 4.40 4.25
CA ARG A 58 -11.29 3.59 3.58
C ARG A 58 -11.94 4.41 2.46
N GLY A 59 -12.01 3.83 1.27
CA GLY A 59 -12.65 4.41 0.11
C GLY A 59 -13.79 3.55 -0.43
N ARG A 60 -14.22 3.87 -1.66
CA ARG A 60 -15.29 3.14 -2.36
C ARG A 60 -14.82 1.80 -2.96
N GLY A 61 -13.54 1.48 -2.83
CA GLY A 61 -12.87 0.32 -3.38
C GLY A 61 -12.01 0.67 -4.57
N CYS A 62 -11.63 -0.34 -5.36
CA CYS A 62 -10.74 -0.19 -6.51
C CYS A 62 -11.53 -0.38 -7.81
N ALA A 63 -11.47 0.59 -8.73
CA ALA A 63 -12.15 0.52 -10.02
C ALA A 63 -11.52 -0.53 -10.95
N TRP A 64 -10.21 -0.74 -10.87
CA TRP A 64 -9.54 -1.79 -11.63
C TRP A 64 -9.96 -3.18 -11.17
N LYS A 65 -9.79 -3.49 -9.90
CA LYS A 65 -10.27 -4.71 -9.19
C LYS A 65 -9.97 -6.04 -9.90
N ARG A 66 -8.95 -6.10 -10.76
CA ARG A 66 -8.58 -7.29 -11.53
C ARG A 66 -7.24 -7.88 -11.12
N CYS A 67 -6.45 -7.14 -10.33
CA CYS A 67 -5.17 -7.63 -9.84
C CYS A 67 -5.35 -8.96 -9.10
N LYS A 68 -4.76 -10.04 -9.65
CA LYS A 68 -4.97 -11.40 -9.15
C LYS A 68 -4.36 -11.67 -7.78
N PHE A 69 -3.48 -10.78 -7.32
CA PHE A 69 -2.77 -10.87 -6.05
C PHE A 69 -3.37 -10.00 -4.93
N CYS A 70 -4.32 -9.12 -5.24
CA CYS A 70 -4.75 -8.03 -4.36
C CYS A 70 -6.16 -8.27 -3.82
N ASP A 71 -6.31 -8.22 -2.50
CA ASP A 71 -7.59 -8.27 -1.79
C ASP A 71 -7.91 -7.00 -0.96
N TYR A 72 -7.12 -5.95 -1.09
CA TYR A 72 -7.32 -4.67 -0.38
C TYR A 72 -8.70 -4.05 -0.62
N HIS A 73 -9.35 -4.36 -1.74
CA HIS A 73 -10.71 -3.92 -2.04
C HIS A 73 -11.77 -4.44 -1.04
N LEU A 74 -11.43 -5.35 -0.15
CA LEU A 74 -12.31 -5.85 0.90
C LEU A 74 -12.54 -4.80 2.00
N ASP A 75 -11.57 -3.90 2.26
CA ASP A 75 -11.76 -2.74 3.15
C ASP A 75 -12.32 -1.56 2.36
N ALA A 76 -13.57 -1.67 1.91
CA ALA A 76 -14.24 -0.63 1.12
C ALA A 76 -15.71 -0.51 1.52
N SER A 77 -16.26 0.71 1.42
CA SER A 77 -17.69 0.98 1.60
C SER A 77 -18.19 1.99 0.58
N ARG A 78 -19.43 1.83 0.13
CA ARG A 78 -20.11 2.82 -0.72
C ARG A 78 -20.79 3.92 0.10
N ASP A 79 -20.85 3.76 1.41
CA ASP A 79 -21.38 4.77 2.32
C ASP A 79 -20.31 5.82 2.62
N GLU A 80 -20.46 7.00 2.01
CA GLU A 80 -19.54 8.12 2.17
C GLU A 80 -19.46 8.61 3.62
N GLN A 81 -20.58 8.60 4.34
CA GLN A 81 -20.61 9.08 5.73
C GLN A 81 -19.85 8.12 6.66
N ASP A 82 -20.00 6.82 6.43
CA ASP A 82 -19.26 5.82 7.18
C ASP A 82 -17.77 5.83 6.83
N ASN A 83 -17.41 6.01 5.55
CA ASN A 83 -16.02 6.23 5.15
C ASN A 83 -15.43 7.45 5.83
N LEU A 84 -16.12 8.58 5.79
CA LEU A 84 -15.64 9.82 6.40
C LEU A 84 -15.45 9.68 7.91
N ARG A 85 -16.36 8.98 8.61
CA ARG A 85 -16.24 8.72 10.05
C ARG A 85 -14.95 7.94 10.35
N VAL A 86 -14.74 6.81 9.68
CA VAL A 86 -13.55 5.96 9.84
C VAL A 86 -12.27 6.73 9.50
N ASN A 87 -12.29 7.50 8.43
CA ASN A 87 -11.14 8.26 7.97
C ASN A 87 -10.79 9.41 8.91
N ARG A 88 -11.79 10.07 9.51
CA ARG A 88 -11.56 11.09 10.54
C ARG A 88 -10.90 10.52 11.79
N GLU A 89 -11.30 9.33 12.22
CA GLU A 89 -10.68 8.64 13.36
C GLU A 89 -9.21 8.33 13.11
N ALA A 90 -8.85 7.89 11.89
CA ALA A 90 -7.48 7.68 11.49
C ALA A 90 -6.69 9.00 11.41
N LEU A 91 -7.23 9.99 10.71
CA LEU A 91 -6.61 11.29 10.49
C LEU A 91 -6.44 12.11 11.77
N ALA A 92 -7.32 11.91 12.78
CA ALA A 92 -7.20 12.57 14.08
C ALA A 92 -5.93 12.19 14.85
N GLN A 93 -5.31 11.05 14.52
CA GLN A 93 -4.07 10.58 15.14
C GLN A 93 -2.82 11.27 14.56
N VAL A 94 -2.91 11.92 13.39
CA VAL A 94 -1.80 12.61 12.75
C VAL A 94 -1.35 13.78 13.60
N THR A 95 -0.05 13.82 13.89
CA THR A 95 0.58 14.83 14.74
C THR A 95 1.35 15.90 13.98
N GLY A 96 1.79 15.60 12.77
CA GLY A 96 2.68 16.43 11.96
C GLY A 96 4.16 16.30 12.33
N LEU A 97 4.52 15.23 13.04
CA LEU A 97 5.85 15.02 13.63
C LEU A 97 7.00 15.24 12.64
N PHE A 98 6.83 14.83 11.39
CA PHE A 98 7.86 14.94 10.35
C PHE A 98 7.49 15.94 9.23
N GLY A 99 6.32 16.56 9.32
CA GLY A 99 5.79 17.36 8.21
C GLY A 99 5.45 16.53 6.95
N ARG A 100 5.47 15.21 7.07
CA ARG A 100 5.24 14.24 5.99
C ARG A 100 4.16 13.24 6.39
N LEU A 101 3.18 13.07 5.51
CA LEU A 101 2.06 12.12 5.67
C LEU A 101 1.98 11.23 4.44
N GLU A 102 1.82 9.94 4.64
CA GLU A 102 1.46 8.97 3.59
C GLU A 102 0.02 8.53 3.82
N ALA A 103 -0.87 8.85 2.87
CA ALA A 103 -2.27 8.51 2.90
C ALA A 103 -2.53 7.38 1.90
N ILE A 104 -2.60 6.15 2.40
CA ILE A 104 -2.89 4.96 1.61
C ILE A 104 -4.37 4.59 1.76
N ASN A 105 -4.93 3.95 0.75
CA ASN A 105 -6.31 3.45 0.77
C ASN A 105 -6.46 2.18 -0.06
N SER A 106 -7.59 1.52 0.10
CA SER A 106 -7.93 0.26 -0.56
C SER A 106 -8.20 0.36 -2.08
N GLY A 107 -7.72 1.41 -2.71
CA GLY A 107 -7.84 1.71 -4.13
C GLY A 107 -6.86 2.81 -4.52
N SER A 108 -7.27 3.69 -5.44
CA SER A 108 -6.52 4.89 -5.79
C SER A 108 -7.03 6.09 -5.01
N PHE A 109 -6.16 7.04 -4.72
CA PHE A 109 -6.55 8.28 -4.04
C PHE A 109 -7.71 9.00 -4.74
N ALA A 110 -7.76 8.95 -6.08
CA ALA A 110 -8.85 9.53 -6.88
C ALA A 110 -10.23 8.85 -6.64
N GLU A 111 -10.26 7.72 -5.93
CA GLU A 111 -11.49 7.00 -5.58
C GLU A 111 -11.99 7.29 -4.16
N LEU A 112 -11.26 8.14 -3.42
CA LEU A 112 -11.74 8.66 -2.16
C LEU A 112 -12.90 9.62 -2.36
N ASP A 113 -13.83 9.62 -1.41
CA ASP A 113 -14.90 10.61 -1.36
C ASP A 113 -14.35 12.02 -1.18
N GLU A 114 -14.96 13.00 -1.82
CA GLU A 114 -14.52 14.40 -1.76
C GLU A 114 -14.50 14.93 -0.33
N SER A 115 -15.40 14.47 0.53
CA SER A 115 -15.42 14.79 1.96
C SER A 115 -14.16 14.31 2.69
N THR A 116 -13.64 13.12 2.34
CA THR A 116 -12.37 12.60 2.86
C THR A 116 -11.18 13.41 2.35
N ILE A 117 -11.16 13.76 1.07
CA ILE A 117 -10.06 14.58 0.49
C ILE A 117 -9.98 15.93 1.21
N ARG A 118 -11.13 16.60 1.45
CA ARG A 118 -11.16 17.85 2.22
C ARG A 118 -10.70 17.68 3.67
N GLU A 119 -10.97 16.54 4.26
CA GLU A 119 -10.50 16.25 5.62
C GLU A 119 -8.97 16.08 5.63
N ILE A 120 -8.38 15.40 4.63
CA ILE A 120 -6.92 15.32 4.45
C ILE A 120 -6.32 16.72 4.30
N GLU A 121 -6.89 17.55 3.45
CA GLU A 121 -6.45 18.95 3.25
C GLU A 121 -6.49 19.75 4.56
N ARG A 122 -7.57 19.60 5.35
CA ARG A 122 -7.69 20.23 6.65
C ARG A 122 -6.59 19.81 7.61
N VAL A 123 -6.37 18.50 7.73
CA VAL A 123 -5.32 17.92 8.59
C VAL A 123 -3.94 18.37 8.15
N CYS A 124 -3.64 18.33 6.85
CA CYS A 124 -2.35 18.80 6.32
C CYS A 124 -2.07 20.26 6.72
N ARG A 125 -3.05 21.15 6.59
CA ARG A 125 -2.88 22.55 7.00
C ARG A 125 -2.67 22.70 8.52
N GLU A 126 -3.54 22.06 9.32
CA GLU A 126 -3.51 22.17 10.78
C GLU A 126 -2.22 21.58 11.36
N LYS A 127 -1.76 20.48 10.81
CA LYS A 127 -0.55 19.76 11.27
C LYS A 127 0.71 20.17 10.55
N ARG A 128 0.64 21.14 9.64
CA ARG A 128 1.77 21.67 8.86
C ARG A 128 2.48 20.59 8.04
N ILE A 129 1.71 19.65 7.48
CA ILE A 129 2.23 18.67 6.52
C ILE A 129 2.64 19.42 5.25
N ARG A 130 3.87 19.17 4.78
CA ARG A 130 4.45 19.76 3.58
C ARG A 130 4.52 18.78 2.43
N ASP A 131 4.71 17.52 2.75
CA ASP A 131 4.82 16.43 1.80
C ASP A 131 3.70 15.43 2.06
N LEU A 132 2.81 15.29 1.08
CA LEU A 132 1.73 14.31 1.09
C LEU A 132 2.04 13.22 0.06
N HIS A 133 2.21 11.98 0.52
CA HIS A 133 2.37 10.82 -0.33
C HIS A 133 1.04 10.10 -0.48
N ILE A 134 0.66 9.74 -1.70
CA ILE A 134 -0.57 9.01 -2.03
C ILE A 134 -0.28 7.88 -3.01
N GLU A 135 -1.23 6.95 -3.13
CA GLU A 135 -1.16 5.90 -4.13
C GLU A 135 -2.19 6.11 -5.24
N SER A 136 -1.79 5.80 -6.47
CA SER A 136 -2.71 5.85 -7.61
C SER A 136 -2.42 4.73 -8.61
N HIS A 137 -3.48 4.11 -9.10
CA HIS A 137 -3.41 3.14 -10.19
C HIS A 137 -3.24 3.86 -11.53
N TRP A 138 -2.60 3.20 -12.50
CA TRP A 138 -2.33 3.70 -13.84
C TRP A 138 -3.55 4.27 -14.56
N ILE A 139 -4.74 3.69 -14.37
CA ILE A 139 -5.98 4.17 -15.00
C ILE A 139 -6.34 5.61 -14.61
N PHE A 140 -5.86 6.07 -13.45
CA PHE A 140 -6.09 7.43 -12.94
C PHE A 140 -4.95 8.41 -13.24
N ARG A 141 -3.91 8.03 -13.99
CA ARG A 141 -2.74 8.88 -14.28
C ARG A 141 -3.10 10.29 -14.78
N ARG A 142 -4.19 10.40 -15.53
CA ARG A 142 -4.65 11.70 -16.08
C ARG A 142 -5.25 12.64 -15.04
N THR A 143 -5.57 12.16 -13.85
CA THR A 143 -6.09 13.00 -12.75
C THR A 143 -4.97 13.60 -11.91
N ILE A 144 -3.76 13.05 -11.98
CA ILE A 144 -2.62 13.42 -11.13
C ILE A 144 -2.24 14.91 -11.29
N PRO A 145 -2.14 15.50 -12.50
CA PRO A 145 -1.79 16.91 -12.62
C PRO A 145 -2.76 17.83 -11.86
N ALA A 146 -4.06 17.60 -11.96
CA ALA A 146 -5.06 18.40 -11.25
C ALA A 146 -4.98 18.21 -9.73
N LEU A 147 -4.67 17.00 -9.26
CA LEU A 147 -4.42 16.76 -7.84
C LEU A 147 -3.17 17.49 -7.35
N ARG A 148 -2.07 17.47 -8.11
CA ARG A 148 -0.86 18.23 -7.79
C ARG A 148 -1.14 19.75 -7.68
N GLU A 149 -1.86 20.32 -8.64
CA GLU A 149 -2.27 21.73 -8.60
C GLU A 149 -3.12 22.05 -7.37
N ARG A 150 -4.08 21.18 -7.04
CA ARG A 150 -4.97 21.32 -5.88
C ARG A 150 -4.20 21.39 -4.56
N PHE A 151 -3.23 20.50 -4.35
CA PHE A 151 -2.43 20.49 -3.13
C PHE A 151 -1.34 21.58 -3.13
N ALA A 152 -0.72 21.84 -4.28
CA ALA A 152 0.25 22.93 -4.43
C ALA A 152 -0.33 24.31 -4.09
N ALA A 153 -1.59 24.56 -4.44
CA ALA A 153 -2.32 25.80 -4.07
C ALA A 153 -2.42 25.99 -2.54
N GLN A 154 -2.19 24.94 -1.77
CA GLN A 154 -2.20 24.94 -0.29
C GLN A 154 -0.78 24.84 0.31
N GLY A 155 0.26 24.90 -0.53
CA GLY A 155 1.66 24.79 -0.13
C GLY A 155 2.07 23.36 0.26
N ILE A 156 1.40 22.36 -0.29
CA ILE A 156 1.64 20.95 -0.07
C ILE A 156 2.22 20.33 -1.35
N THR A 157 3.38 19.70 -1.26
CA THR A 157 3.95 18.89 -2.34
C THR A 157 3.27 17.52 -2.34
N LEU A 158 2.69 17.14 -3.48
CA LEU A 158 2.04 15.84 -3.65
C LEU A 158 2.99 14.88 -4.34
N HIS A 159 3.33 13.79 -3.66
CA HIS A 159 4.09 12.66 -4.19
C HIS A 159 3.14 11.50 -4.48
N VAL A 160 3.22 10.97 -5.69
CA VAL A 160 2.29 9.93 -6.14
C VAL A 160 3.06 8.64 -6.39
N LYS A 161 2.66 7.58 -5.70
CA LYS A 161 3.22 6.24 -5.81
C LYS A 161 2.34 5.36 -6.70
N ILE A 162 2.97 4.55 -7.57
CA ILE A 162 2.30 3.54 -8.38
C ILE A 162 2.75 2.14 -7.99
N GLY A 163 1.82 1.20 -7.85
CA GLY A 163 2.16 -0.21 -7.83
C GLY A 163 2.44 -0.70 -9.25
N VAL A 164 3.71 -0.80 -9.61
CA VAL A 164 4.13 -1.42 -10.89
C VAL A 164 4.23 -2.93 -10.74
N GLU A 165 4.58 -3.39 -9.55
CA GLU A 165 4.81 -4.77 -9.12
C GLU A 165 6.04 -5.44 -9.74
N THR A 166 6.29 -5.24 -11.04
CA THR A 166 7.48 -5.65 -11.79
C THR A 166 7.55 -4.87 -13.10
N PHE A 167 8.75 -4.64 -13.60
CA PHE A 167 8.96 -4.05 -14.92
C PHE A 167 8.97 -5.10 -16.05
N ASP A 168 8.89 -6.40 -15.72
CA ASP A 168 8.54 -7.44 -16.70
C ASP A 168 7.06 -7.28 -17.09
N ALA A 169 6.81 -6.59 -18.20
CA ALA A 169 5.46 -6.27 -18.67
C ALA A 169 4.62 -7.52 -18.95
N ASP A 170 5.24 -8.60 -19.41
CA ASP A 170 4.56 -9.85 -19.70
C ASP A 170 4.08 -10.54 -18.41
N TYR A 171 4.94 -10.63 -17.41
CA TYR A 171 4.60 -11.13 -16.10
C TYR A 171 3.55 -10.25 -15.42
N ARG A 172 3.74 -8.93 -15.46
CA ARG A 172 2.84 -7.93 -14.87
C ARG A 172 1.41 -8.06 -15.39
N GLU A 173 1.24 -8.22 -16.70
CA GLU A 173 -0.10 -8.25 -17.30
C GLU A 173 -0.72 -9.65 -17.34
N ARG A 174 0.05 -10.71 -17.69
CA ARG A 174 -0.52 -12.05 -17.81
C ARG A 174 -0.69 -12.75 -16.46
N VAL A 175 0.28 -12.59 -15.55
CA VAL A 175 0.27 -13.25 -14.25
C VAL A 175 -0.48 -12.42 -13.23
N LEU A 176 -0.21 -11.11 -13.14
CA LEU A 176 -0.75 -10.25 -12.10
C LEU A 176 -2.03 -9.49 -12.52
N ASP A 177 -2.30 -9.32 -13.81
CA ASP A 177 -3.42 -8.54 -14.39
C ASP A 177 -3.48 -7.10 -13.83
N LYS A 178 -2.32 -6.43 -13.88
CA LYS A 178 -2.15 -5.11 -13.28
C LYS A 178 -2.80 -3.98 -14.07
N GLY A 179 -2.91 -4.11 -15.39
CA GLY A 179 -3.56 -3.13 -16.26
C GLY A 179 -2.75 -1.86 -16.50
N ILE A 180 -1.44 -1.99 -16.62
CA ILE A 180 -0.54 -0.92 -17.04
C ILE A 180 -0.14 -1.20 -18.48
N ASP A 181 -0.75 -0.45 -19.42
CA ASP A 181 -0.54 -0.59 -20.86
C ASP A 181 0.76 0.06 -21.37
N GLU A 182 1.51 0.74 -20.50
CA GLU A 182 2.83 1.30 -20.80
C GLU A 182 3.94 0.34 -20.37
N ILE A 183 4.93 0.15 -21.23
CA ILE A 183 6.07 -0.74 -20.98
C ILE A 183 7.36 0.03 -20.67
N ASP A 184 7.43 1.31 -21.04
CA ASP A 184 8.60 2.15 -20.82
C ASP A 184 8.57 2.74 -19.39
N PRO A 185 9.50 2.36 -18.50
CA PRO A 185 9.55 2.87 -17.15
C PRO A 185 9.68 4.40 -17.07
N ALA A 186 10.38 5.02 -18.02
CA ALA A 186 10.52 6.48 -18.06
C ALA A 186 9.18 7.17 -18.28
N LYS A 187 8.33 6.62 -19.16
CA LYS A 187 6.98 7.16 -19.39
C LYS A 187 6.04 6.94 -18.22
N ILE A 188 6.19 5.83 -17.49
CA ILE A 188 5.44 5.62 -16.26
C ILE A 188 5.84 6.69 -15.24
N ALA A 189 7.13 6.94 -15.07
CA ALA A 189 7.67 7.92 -14.14
C ALA A 189 7.31 9.38 -14.46
N GLU A 190 6.87 9.70 -15.69
CA GLU A 190 6.40 11.08 -16.01
C GLU A 190 5.25 11.55 -15.10
N GLN A 191 4.46 10.63 -14.57
CA GLN A 191 3.29 10.96 -13.75
C GLN A 191 3.46 10.53 -12.27
N PHE A 192 4.41 9.64 -11.98
CA PHE A 192 4.57 9.03 -10.66
C PHE A 192 5.99 9.27 -10.12
N ASP A 193 6.07 9.61 -8.83
CA ASP A 193 7.34 9.88 -8.16
C ASP A 193 7.96 8.61 -7.58
N ASP A 194 7.13 7.74 -7.01
CA ASP A 194 7.54 6.51 -6.33
C ASP A 194 6.92 5.29 -7.01
N CYS A 195 7.58 4.13 -6.93
CA CYS A 195 6.99 2.87 -7.37
C CYS A 195 7.01 1.79 -6.29
N CYS A 196 5.98 0.92 -6.32
CA CYS A 196 5.95 -0.32 -5.55
C CYS A 196 6.24 -1.52 -6.46
N LEU A 197 7.00 -2.47 -5.92
CA LEU A 197 7.32 -3.77 -6.51
C LEU A 197 6.78 -4.87 -5.60
N LEU A 198 6.38 -5.99 -6.18
CA LEU A 198 5.87 -7.15 -5.46
C LEU A 198 6.73 -8.38 -5.78
N PHE A 199 7.37 -8.93 -4.76
CA PHE A 199 8.27 -10.07 -4.91
C PHE A 199 7.83 -11.27 -4.06
N GLY A 200 8.48 -12.42 -4.31
CA GLY A 200 8.15 -13.66 -3.63
C GLY A 200 7.06 -14.46 -4.34
N LEU A 201 6.92 -14.31 -5.65
CA LEU A 201 5.94 -15.00 -6.48
C LEU A 201 6.62 -16.03 -7.40
N ALA A 202 5.92 -17.13 -7.69
CA ALA A 202 6.40 -18.16 -8.59
C ALA A 202 6.80 -17.59 -9.98
N GLY A 203 7.95 -18.00 -10.49
CA GLY A 203 8.49 -17.55 -11.77
C GLY A 203 9.38 -16.30 -11.69
N GLN A 204 9.47 -15.61 -10.56
CA GLN A 204 10.45 -14.55 -10.35
C GLN A 204 11.83 -15.16 -10.02
N THR A 205 12.91 -14.45 -10.40
CA THR A 205 14.28 -14.83 -10.07
C THR A 205 15.00 -13.70 -9.33
N ALA A 206 16.08 -14.03 -8.60
CA ALA A 206 16.87 -13.04 -7.88
C ALA A 206 17.40 -11.94 -8.83
N GLU A 207 17.86 -12.31 -10.02
CA GLU A 207 18.34 -11.36 -11.02
C GLU A 207 17.20 -10.49 -11.57
N GLY A 208 16.00 -11.06 -11.75
CA GLY A 208 14.81 -10.33 -12.19
C GLY A 208 14.38 -9.30 -11.17
N MET A 209 14.28 -9.70 -9.89
CA MET A 209 13.93 -8.82 -8.77
C MET A 209 14.97 -7.70 -8.59
N ALA A 210 16.25 -8.01 -8.71
CA ALA A 210 17.31 -7.01 -8.66
C ALA A 210 17.21 -6.00 -9.82
N ARG A 211 16.99 -6.47 -11.06
CA ARG A 211 16.75 -5.57 -12.20
C ARG A 211 15.54 -4.67 -12.01
N ASP A 212 14.46 -5.19 -11.44
CA ASP A 212 13.27 -4.39 -11.14
C ASP A 212 13.60 -3.24 -10.17
N ILE A 213 14.36 -3.51 -9.09
CA ILE A 213 14.81 -2.46 -8.16
C ILE A 213 15.70 -1.45 -8.89
N GLU A 214 16.68 -1.91 -9.67
CA GLU A 214 17.59 -1.04 -10.43
C GLU A 214 16.84 -0.16 -11.44
N THR A 215 15.85 -0.72 -12.12
CA THR A 215 14.97 0.03 -13.02
C THR A 215 14.15 1.08 -12.25
N GLY A 216 13.58 0.70 -11.11
CA GLY A 216 12.88 1.63 -10.23
C GLY A 216 13.79 2.79 -9.79
N LEU A 217 15.00 2.49 -9.31
CA LEU A 217 15.97 3.49 -8.88
C LEU A 217 16.48 4.40 -10.01
N ALA A 218 16.43 3.94 -11.26
CA ALA A 218 16.83 4.73 -12.42
C ALA A 218 15.78 5.77 -12.85
N HIS A 219 14.50 5.55 -12.54
CA HIS A 219 13.40 6.34 -13.07
C HIS A 219 12.52 6.99 -12.01
N PHE A 220 12.51 6.49 -10.77
CA PHE A 220 11.67 6.98 -9.68
C PHE A 220 12.53 7.51 -8.52
N ASP A 221 11.94 8.38 -7.72
CA ASP A 221 12.61 8.95 -6.55
C ASP A 221 12.81 7.89 -5.46
N ARG A 222 11.83 6.99 -5.31
CA ARG A 222 11.84 5.93 -4.29
C ARG A 222 11.21 4.63 -4.81
N VAL A 223 11.73 3.51 -4.33
CA VAL A 223 11.24 2.16 -4.60
C VAL A 223 10.75 1.53 -3.30
N CYS A 224 9.52 1.05 -3.27
CA CYS A 224 8.97 0.26 -2.17
C CYS A 224 8.85 -1.20 -2.62
N VAL A 225 9.53 -2.11 -1.94
CA VAL A 225 9.48 -3.54 -2.22
C VAL A 225 8.58 -4.22 -1.21
N ASN A 226 7.48 -4.80 -1.68
CA ASN A 226 6.60 -5.63 -0.89
C ASN A 226 6.91 -7.11 -1.14
N ILE A 227 6.99 -7.91 -0.08
CA ILE A 227 7.08 -9.36 -0.21
C ILE A 227 5.67 -9.95 -0.08
N MET A 228 5.30 -10.77 -1.07
CA MET A 228 3.99 -11.40 -1.09
C MET A 228 3.76 -12.24 0.16
N VAL A 229 2.63 -12.01 0.81
CA VAL A 229 2.13 -12.80 1.94
C VAL A 229 0.83 -13.51 1.54
N PRO A 230 0.46 -14.63 2.19
CA PRO A 230 -0.82 -15.28 1.94
C PRO A 230 -1.99 -14.31 2.18
N ASN A 231 -2.93 -14.28 1.25
CA ASN A 231 -4.16 -13.49 1.34
C ASN A 231 -5.36 -14.26 0.79
N SER A 232 -6.51 -13.62 0.64
CA SER A 232 -7.75 -14.27 0.18
C SER A 232 -7.77 -14.57 -1.33
N THR A 233 -6.76 -14.11 -2.11
CA THR A 233 -6.69 -14.35 -3.55
C THR A 233 -6.18 -15.75 -3.90
N GLY A 234 -6.21 -16.11 -5.20
CA GLY A 234 -5.65 -17.36 -5.70
C GLY A 234 -4.12 -17.37 -5.82
N VAL A 235 -3.48 -16.19 -5.83
CA VAL A 235 -2.02 -16.07 -5.91
C VAL A 235 -1.40 -16.38 -4.56
N ARG A 236 -0.35 -17.20 -4.58
CA ARG A 236 0.34 -17.64 -3.35
C ARG A 236 1.80 -17.21 -3.39
N PRO A 237 2.38 -16.87 -2.22
CA PRO A 237 3.82 -16.69 -2.12
C PRO A 237 4.55 -18.00 -2.43
N ASP A 238 5.75 -17.86 -3.01
CA ASP A 238 6.69 -18.95 -3.26
C ASP A 238 7.88 -18.82 -2.30
N ASP A 239 7.98 -19.74 -1.37
CA ASP A 239 9.01 -19.70 -0.33
C ASP A 239 10.43 -19.84 -0.88
N THR A 240 10.61 -20.52 -2.03
CA THR A 240 11.92 -20.62 -2.70
C THR A 240 12.34 -19.26 -3.25
N VAL A 241 11.41 -18.54 -3.89
CA VAL A 241 11.66 -17.18 -4.41
C VAL A 241 11.88 -16.19 -3.27
N ARG A 242 11.10 -16.27 -2.19
CA ARG A 242 11.30 -15.45 -0.98
C ARG A 242 12.67 -15.68 -0.37
N ALA A 243 13.09 -16.95 -0.22
CA ALA A 243 14.42 -17.29 0.27
C ALA A 243 15.55 -16.77 -0.63
N ALA A 244 15.37 -16.85 -1.96
CA ALA A 244 16.32 -16.28 -2.93
C ALA A 244 16.40 -14.75 -2.79
N PHE A 245 15.26 -14.06 -2.63
CA PHE A 245 15.24 -12.62 -2.38
C PHE A 245 16.03 -12.25 -1.12
N VAL A 246 15.75 -12.90 0.01
CA VAL A 246 16.42 -12.62 1.30
C VAL A 246 17.93 -12.88 1.23
N ARG A 247 18.34 -13.94 0.53
CA ARG A 247 19.75 -14.33 0.44
C ARG A 247 20.54 -13.45 -0.54
N GLU A 248 19.96 -13.08 -1.69
CA GLU A 248 20.72 -12.55 -2.83
C GLU A 248 20.37 -11.09 -3.17
N VAL A 249 19.16 -10.64 -2.90
CA VAL A 249 18.69 -9.30 -3.28
C VAL A 249 18.66 -8.36 -2.08
N TYR A 250 18.02 -8.77 -1.00
CA TYR A 250 17.86 -7.95 0.22
C TYR A 250 19.17 -7.34 0.73
N PRO A 251 20.31 -8.08 0.84
CA PRO A 251 21.56 -7.52 1.36
C PRO A 251 22.13 -6.38 0.50
N ARG A 252 21.76 -6.31 -0.79
CA ARG A 252 22.27 -5.29 -1.73
C ARG A 252 21.55 -3.96 -1.56
N TYR A 253 20.28 -3.96 -1.13
CA TYR A 253 19.42 -2.77 -1.16
C TYR A 253 18.87 -2.37 0.21
N LYS A 254 19.02 -3.19 1.24
CA LYS A 254 18.45 -2.91 2.57
C LYS A 254 18.91 -1.58 3.17
N ASP A 255 20.12 -1.13 2.84
CA ASP A 255 20.70 0.09 3.35
C ASP A 255 20.58 1.29 2.39
N ASP A 256 20.03 1.11 1.17
CA ASP A 256 19.78 2.21 0.24
C ASP A 256 18.64 3.08 0.79
N PRO A 257 18.86 4.41 0.99
CA PRO A 257 17.84 5.29 1.55
C PRO A 257 16.61 5.48 0.64
N ARG A 258 16.72 5.14 -0.63
CA ARG A 258 15.62 5.23 -1.59
C ARG A 258 14.82 3.92 -1.74
N VAL A 259 15.24 2.84 -1.05
CA VAL A 259 14.57 1.55 -1.15
C VAL A 259 13.96 1.17 0.20
N ASP A 260 12.66 1.16 0.31
CA ASP A 260 11.93 0.60 1.45
C ASP A 260 11.62 -0.88 1.17
N ILE A 261 11.99 -1.80 2.05
CA ILE A 261 11.75 -3.24 1.88
C ILE A 261 10.86 -3.75 3.01
N LEU A 262 9.68 -4.22 2.65
CA LEU A 262 8.66 -4.72 3.55
C LEU A 262 8.67 -6.25 3.51
N LEU A 263 9.51 -6.86 4.37
CA LEU A 263 9.65 -8.32 4.44
C LEU A 263 8.42 -8.99 5.01
N GLU A 264 7.78 -8.34 5.96
CA GLU A 264 6.47 -8.69 6.46
C GLU A 264 5.51 -7.59 6.05
N ASN A 265 4.50 -7.94 5.28
CA ASN A 265 3.45 -7.02 4.91
C ASN A 265 2.52 -6.85 6.13
N THR A 266 3.00 -6.12 7.12
CA THR A 266 2.15 -5.52 8.14
C THR A 266 1.41 -4.35 7.48
N ASP A 267 0.27 -3.95 7.95
CA ASP A 267 -0.59 -2.91 7.34
C ASP A 267 0.16 -1.61 7.00
N PHE A 268 1.36 -1.39 7.58
CA PHE A 268 2.16 -0.19 7.41
C PHE A 268 3.65 -0.44 7.15
N GLY A 269 4.02 -1.70 7.04
CA GLY A 269 5.24 -2.21 6.48
C GLY A 269 6.55 -1.49 6.71
N VAL A 270 7.13 -1.53 7.88
CA VAL A 270 8.59 -1.65 8.06
C VAL A 270 8.80 -2.56 9.26
N GLY A 271 9.00 -3.85 9.03
CA GLY A 271 9.41 -4.80 10.07
C GLY A 271 10.92 -4.97 10.03
N GLU A 272 11.59 -4.78 11.16
CA GLU A 272 12.91 -5.35 11.36
C GLU A 272 12.76 -6.87 11.45
N LEU A 273 13.65 -7.61 10.77
CA LEU A 273 13.85 -9.02 11.09
C LEU A 273 14.32 -9.04 12.55
N GLU A 274 13.51 -9.55 13.46
CA GLU A 274 14.04 -9.98 14.75
C GLU A 274 15.10 -11.05 14.45
N ASN A 275 16.35 -10.71 14.73
CA ASN A 275 17.44 -11.68 14.67
C ASN A 275 17.18 -12.73 15.75
N GLU A 276 16.76 -13.94 15.32
CA GLU A 276 16.86 -15.13 16.14
C GLU A 276 18.32 -15.57 16.32
#